data_74d0e5ec919df98bf0450935d1f570dc
#
_entry.id   74d0e5ec919df98bf0450935d1f570dc
#
_cell.length_a   1.000
_cell.length_b   1.000
_cell.length_c   1.000
_cell.angle_alpha   90.00
_cell.angle_beta   90.00
_cell.angle_gamma   90.00
#
_symmetry.space_group_name_H-M   'P 1'
#
loop_
_entity.id
_entity.type
_entity.pdbx_description
1 polymer ?
#
loop_
_entity_poly.entity_id
_entity_poly.type
_entity_poly.pdbx_seq_one_letter_code
_entity_poly.pdbx_strand_id
1 'polypeptide(L)'
;MNDIYQGEQLSLFDITLPPNTTQDIEAVVKPQKAEQVIEPQQIPSQTVFSMAKVPDEEFSIKPLKKDEIPTINEIIKLIEKCVYRVGIHEFLADIFEVSAIAISNRFCPNDEREKNYKLIINKYDKDTRLIITEIFAKIYALLSTQIYYGFNDYLGELYMRSSTSSSKAGQFFTPYNLSKMCAKLSISEGRVKEHIEKDEILTMHEPTCGAGGMIIAAADVLYNDFHFNYSRNLLVECGDIDKRCVHMTYLQLALAGIPAVVYHRDGLSLETWDKWETPAYIMQWLRFRNVLEVKK
;
A
#
# COMPACT_ATOMS: atom_id res chain seq x y z
N MET A 1 19.61 11.90 -16.82
CA MET A 1 18.52 11.68 -15.84
C MET A 1 18.47 10.24 -15.32
N ASN A 2 19.54 9.45 -15.57
CA ASN A 2 19.58 8.02 -15.25
C ASN A 2 20.34 7.65 -13.96
N ASP A 3 20.77 8.62 -13.15
CA ASP A 3 21.69 8.31 -12.02
C ASP A 3 21.08 8.51 -10.63
N ILE A 4 19.74 8.66 -10.52
CA ILE A 4 19.11 8.93 -9.21
C ILE A 4 18.66 7.64 -8.50
N TYR A 5 18.68 6.48 -9.17
CA TYR A 5 18.19 5.20 -8.65
C TYR A 5 19.28 4.11 -8.63
N GLN A 6 20.49 4.42 -8.18
CA GLN A 6 21.47 3.39 -7.81
C GLN A 6 21.40 3.02 -6.32
N GLY A 7 20.21 3.01 -5.75
CA GLY A 7 19.95 2.38 -4.46
C GLY A 7 19.79 0.88 -4.63
N GLU A 8 20.48 0.08 -3.84
CA GLU A 8 20.31 -1.38 -3.84
C GLU A 8 18.88 -1.77 -3.46
N GLN A 9 18.25 -2.59 -4.29
CA GLN A 9 16.88 -3.07 -4.11
C GLN A 9 16.86 -4.23 -3.12
N LEU A 10 16.08 -4.11 -2.04
CA LEU A 10 15.76 -5.22 -1.13
C LEU A 10 14.65 -6.05 -1.74
N SER A 11 14.96 -7.30 -2.14
CA SER A 11 13.95 -8.32 -2.38
C SER A 11 13.76 -9.13 -1.10
N LEU A 12 12.52 -9.31 -0.64
CA LEU A 12 12.18 -10.18 0.50
C LEU A 12 12.53 -11.66 0.24
N PHE A 13 12.91 -12.00 -1.00
CA PHE A 13 13.22 -13.35 -1.46
C PHE A 13 14.67 -13.54 -1.92
N ASP A 14 15.60 -12.60 -1.69
CA ASP A 14 17.03 -12.81 -1.91
C ASP A 14 17.60 -13.77 -0.83
N ILE A 15 17.19 -15.04 -0.95
CA ILE A 15 17.85 -16.15 -0.26
C ILE A 15 19.14 -16.41 -1.03
N THR A 16 20.28 -16.00 -0.49
CA THR A 16 21.57 -16.47 -0.96
C THR A 16 21.67 -17.98 -0.72
N LEU A 17 21.46 -18.77 -1.77
CA LEU A 17 21.72 -20.20 -1.75
C LEU A 17 23.23 -20.44 -1.54
N PRO A 18 23.62 -21.50 -0.82
CA PRO A 18 25.04 -21.82 -0.61
C PRO A 18 25.74 -22.11 -1.95
N PRO A 19 27.07 -21.89 -2.07
CA PRO A 19 27.80 -21.72 -3.33
C PRO A 19 27.99 -22.96 -4.22
N ASN A 20 27.21 -24.02 -4.10
CA ASN A 20 27.42 -25.28 -4.83
C ASN A 20 26.29 -25.67 -5.82
N THR A 21 25.39 -24.76 -6.21
CA THR A 21 24.29 -25.05 -7.13
C THR A 21 24.32 -24.24 -8.43
N THR A 22 25.44 -23.66 -8.80
CA THR A 22 25.56 -22.71 -9.95
C THR A 22 25.85 -23.37 -11.30
N GLN A 23 25.78 -24.68 -11.47
CA GLN A 23 26.15 -25.30 -12.77
C GLN A 23 25.00 -25.66 -13.73
N ASP A 24 23.71 -25.59 -13.32
CA ASP A 24 22.60 -26.09 -14.15
C ASP A 24 21.54 -25.05 -14.60
N ILE A 25 21.76 -23.75 -14.38
CA ILE A 25 20.74 -22.72 -14.72
C ILE A 25 21.13 -21.78 -15.89
N GLU A 26 22.33 -21.91 -16.46
CA GLU A 26 22.76 -21.03 -17.57
C GLU A 26 22.10 -21.28 -18.95
N ALA A 27 21.20 -22.24 -19.07
CA ALA A 27 20.68 -22.65 -20.38
C ALA A 27 19.32 -22.02 -20.80
N VAL A 28 18.64 -21.23 -20.00
CA VAL A 28 17.23 -20.84 -20.27
C VAL A 28 16.95 -19.33 -20.39
N VAL A 29 17.85 -18.43 -20.06
CA VAL A 29 17.52 -16.99 -20.13
C VAL A 29 18.44 -16.25 -21.10
N LYS A 30 18.02 -16.12 -22.37
CA LYS A 30 18.55 -15.07 -23.25
C LYS A 30 17.89 -13.73 -22.90
N PRO A 31 18.65 -12.65 -22.68
CA PRO A 31 18.06 -11.34 -22.43
C PRO A 31 17.36 -10.83 -23.68
N GLN A 32 16.03 -10.68 -23.62
CA GLN A 32 15.31 -9.87 -24.58
C GLN A 32 15.58 -8.40 -24.28
N LYS A 33 15.86 -7.64 -25.35
CA LYS A 33 16.15 -6.20 -25.29
C LYS A 33 15.08 -5.45 -24.52
N ALA A 34 15.53 -4.66 -23.53
CA ALA A 34 14.73 -3.64 -22.90
C ALA A 34 14.30 -2.61 -23.96
N GLU A 35 13.03 -2.61 -24.33
CA GLU A 35 12.40 -1.54 -25.11
C GLU A 35 11.41 -0.79 -24.24
N GLN A 36 11.65 0.53 -24.24
CA GLN A 36 10.78 1.62 -23.81
C GLN A 36 10.58 1.80 -22.31
N VAL A 37 11.47 2.61 -21.74
CA VAL A 37 11.17 3.43 -20.56
C VAL A 37 9.98 4.31 -20.92
N ILE A 38 8.80 4.03 -20.35
CA ILE A 38 7.65 4.93 -20.43
C ILE A 38 8.03 6.17 -19.60
N GLU A 39 8.25 7.30 -20.26
CA GLU A 39 8.43 8.59 -19.59
C GLU A 39 7.21 8.85 -18.68
N PRO A 40 7.41 9.39 -17.46
CA PRO A 40 6.31 9.78 -16.60
C PRO A 40 5.45 10.78 -17.36
N GLN A 41 4.16 10.46 -17.54
CA GLN A 41 3.21 11.38 -18.15
C GLN A 41 3.28 12.70 -17.38
N GLN A 42 3.55 13.79 -18.12
CA GLN A 42 3.59 15.14 -17.58
C GLN A 42 2.25 15.43 -16.92
N ILE A 43 2.27 15.62 -15.60
CA ILE A 43 1.15 16.21 -14.87
C ILE A 43 0.94 17.60 -15.49
N PRO A 44 -0.29 17.97 -15.91
CA PRO A 44 -0.55 19.25 -16.53
C PRO A 44 -0.04 20.36 -15.61
N SER A 45 0.79 21.26 -16.16
CA SER A 45 1.47 22.35 -15.44
C SER A 45 0.54 23.46 -14.91
N GLN A 46 -0.79 23.24 -14.90
CA GLN A 46 -1.77 24.25 -14.51
C GLN A 46 -2.51 23.98 -13.19
N THR A 47 -2.19 22.91 -12.45
CA THR A 47 -2.71 22.76 -11.10
C THR A 47 -1.67 23.27 -10.10
N VAL A 48 -1.37 24.57 -10.14
CA VAL A 48 -0.73 25.26 -9.02
C VAL A 48 -1.76 25.28 -7.90
N PHE A 49 -1.69 24.30 -6.99
CA PHE A 49 -2.31 24.45 -5.68
C PHE A 49 -1.66 25.66 -5.03
N SER A 50 -2.35 26.81 -5.05
CA SER A 50 -2.06 27.89 -4.13
C SER A 50 -2.16 27.29 -2.73
N MET A 51 -1.03 27.01 -2.13
CA MET A 51 -0.96 26.75 -0.69
C MET A 51 -1.43 28.05 -0.03
N ALA A 52 -2.71 28.14 0.28
CA ALA A 52 -3.18 29.09 1.27
C ALA A 52 -2.28 28.86 2.49
N LYS A 53 -1.64 29.94 2.99
CA LYS A 53 -0.84 29.88 4.22
C LYS A 53 -1.71 29.19 5.26
N VAL A 54 -1.38 27.94 5.59
CA VAL A 54 -1.94 27.27 6.76
C VAL A 54 -1.52 28.12 7.93
N PRO A 55 -2.44 28.65 8.76
CA PRO A 55 -2.06 29.35 9.96
C PRO A 55 -1.18 28.44 10.80
N ASP A 56 -0.14 29.00 11.44
CA ASP A 56 0.77 28.31 12.37
C ASP A 56 0.08 27.85 13.69
N GLU A 57 -1.22 27.66 13.67
CA GLU A 57 -1.92 26.96 14.73
C GLU A 57 -1.58 25.48 14.62
N GLU A 58 -0.85 24.96 15.60
CA GLU A 58 -0.58 23.56 15.79
C GLU A 58 -1.88 22.75 15.62
N PHE A 59 -2.06 22.19 14.42
CA PHE A 59 -3.05 21.13 14.19
C PHE A 59 -2.56 19.86 14.93
N SER A 60 -2.60 19.88 16.24
CA SER A 60 -2.44 18.67 17.03
C SER A 60 -3.72 17.86 16.90
N ILE A 61 -3.84 17.08 15.83
CA ILE A 61 -4.83 16.02 15.76
C ILE A 61 -4.47 15.06 16.89
N LYS A 62 -5.21 15.13 18.01
CA LYS A 62 -5.04 14.15 19.08
C LYS A 62 -5.40 12.79 18.48
N PRO A 63 -4.51 11.79 18.53
CA PRO A 63 -4.86 10.46 18.08
C PRO A 63 -6.06 9.95 18.89
N LEU A 64 -6.94 9.19 18.24
CA LEU A 64 -8.04 8.50 18.92
C LEU A 64 -7.47 7.71 20.11
N LYS A 65 -8.17 7.68 21.23
CA LYS A 65 -7.78 6.83 22.33
C LYS A 65 -7.95 5.36 21.96
N LYS A 66 -7.21 4.48 22.60
CA LYS A 66 -7.20 3.06 22.30
C LYS A 66 -8.58 2.40 22.38
N ASP A 67 -9.42 2.85 23.30
CA ASP A 67 -10.80 2.40 23.49
C ASP A 67 -11.79 2.98 22.45
N GLU A 68 -11.39 4.01 21.72
CA GLU A 68 -12.16 4.61 20.62
C GLU A 68 -11.85 3.97 19.26
N ILE A 69 -10.81 3.12 19.18
CA ILE A 69 -10.41 2.47 17.93
C ILE A 69 -11.36 1.31 17.63
N PRO A 70 -11.97 1.28 16.44
CA PRO A 70 -12.88 0.21 16.08
C PRO A 70 -12.14 -1.12 15.96
N THR A 71 -12.83 -2.19 16.28
CA THR A 71 -12.34 -3.57 16.13
C THR A 71 -12.77 -4.15 14.78
N ILE A 72 -12.01 -5.13 14.28
CA ILE A 72 -12.40 -5.90 13.08
C ILE A 72 -13.78 -6.54 13.26
N ASN A 73 -14.12 -7.01 14.47
CA ASN A 73 -15.44 -7.59 14.76
C ASN A 73 -16.60 -6.61 14.53
N GLU A 74 -16.41 -5.33 14.85
CA GLU A 74 -17.43 -4.31 14.61
C GLU A 74 -17.62 -4.08 13.09
N ILE A 75 -16.53 -4.07 12.34
CA ILE A 75 -16.59 -3.93 10.87
C ILE A 75 -17.29 -5.14 10.26
N ILE A 76 -16.96 -6.37 10.70
CA ILE A 76 -17.60 -7.61 10.22
C ILE A 76 -19.12 -7.56 10.48
N LYS A 77 -19.56 -7.14 11.67
CA LYS A 77 -20.99 -7.01 11.98
C LYS A 77 -21.73 -6.05 11.05
N LEU A 78 -21.08 -4.98 10.60
CA LEU A 78 -21.66 -4.06 9.63
C LEU A 78 -21.75 -4.71 8.25
N ILE A 79 -20.70 -5.41 7.82
CA ILE A 79 -20.66 -6.14 6.56
C ILE A 79 -21.79 -7.19 6.52
N GLU A 80 -21.96 -7.96 7.59
CA GLU A 80 -23.01 -9.00 7.72
C GLU A 80 -24.42 -8.45 7.51
N LYS A 81 -24.70 -7.19 7.89
CA LYS A 81 -26.00 -6.55 7.66
C LYS A 81 -26.33 -6.34 6.16
N CYS A 82 -25.30 -6.30 5.31
CA CYS A 82 -25.44 -5.95 3.89
C CYS A 82 -25.37 -7.14 2.92
N VAL A 83 -24.74 -8.26 3.33
CA VAL A 83 -24.43 -9.39 2.43
C VAL A 83 -25.61 -10.22 1.97
N TYR A 84 -26.80 -10.04 2.54
CA TYR A 84 -28.01 -10.78 2.12
C TYR A 84 -28.46 -10.48 0.68
N ARG A 85 -28.02 -9.36 0.09
CA ARG A 85 -28.42 -8.90 -1.25
C ARG A 85 -27.31 -9.06 -2.28
N VAL A 86 -26.04 -9.02 -1.82
CA VAL A 86 -24.84 -9.08 -2.67
C VAL A 86 -23.90 -10.10 -2.04
N GLY A 87 -23.24 -10.93 -2.84
CA GLY A 87 -22.28 -11.90 -2.30
C GLY A 87 -21.15 -11.20 -1.52
N ILE A 88 -20.72 -11.83 -0.42
CA ILE A 88 -19.70 -11.25 0.49
C ILE A 88 -18.43 -10.79 -0.24
N HIS A 89 -17.97 -11.56 -1.22
CA HIS A 89 -16.76 -11.24 -1.99
C HIS A 89 -16.91 -10.01 -2.88
N GLU A 90 -18.09 -9.85 -3.50
CA GLU A 90 -18.40 -8.67 -4.32
C GLU A 90 -18.54 -7.43 -3.43
N PHE A 91 -19.25 -7.55 -2.32
CA PHE A 91 -19.42 -6.45 -1.37
C PHE A 91 -18.10 -5.96 -0.79
N LEU A 92 -17.20 -6.87 -0.41
CA LEU A 92 -15.86 -6.52 0.07
C LEU A 92 -15.02 -5.85 -1.02
N ALA A 93 -15.07 -6.39 -2.26
CA ALA A 93 -14.37 -5.79 -3.39
C ALA A 93 -14.85 -4.34 -3.65
N ASP A 94 -16.17 -4.14 -3.65
CA ASP A 94 -16.77 -2.83 -3.83
C ASP A 94 -16.37 -1.85 -2.70
N ILE A 95 -16.36 -2.30 -1.43
CA ILE A 95 -15.92 -1.46 -0.29
C ILE A 95 -14.46 -1.06 -0.44
N PHE A 96 -13.57 -2.02 -0.76
CA PHE A 96 -12.15 -1.71 -0.90
C PHE A 96 -11.89 -0.77 -2.08
N GLU A 97 -12.57 -0.98 -3.22
CA GLU A 97 -12.43 -0.11 -4.39
C GLU A 97 -12.93 1.30 -4.12
N VAL A 98 -14.15 1.49 -3.59
CA VAL A 98 -14.66 2.84 -3.31
C VAL A 98 -13.85 3.55 -2.24
N SER A 99 -13.35 2.83 -1.24
CA SER A 99 -12.48 3.39 -0.21
C SER A 99 -11.14 3.84 -0.78
N ALA A 100 -10.52 3.02 -1.64
CA ALA A 100 -9.28 3.35 -2.32
C ALA A 100 -9.45 4.57 -3.24
N ILE A 101 -10.53 4.64 -4.01
CA ILE A 101 -10.85 5.78 -4.87
C ILE A 101 -11.05 7.05 -4.04
N ALA A 102 -11.79 6.97 -2.93
CA ALA A 102 -12.06 8.12 -2.06
C ALA A 102 -10.77 8.74 -1.51
N ILE A 103 -9.78 7.90 -1.12
CA ILE A 103 -8.48 8.38 -0.64
C ILE A 103 -7.65 8.90 -1.82
N SER A 104 -7.52 8.12 -2.90
CA SER A 104 -6.69 8.48 -4.05
C SER A 104 -7.11 9.79 -4.69
N ASN A 105 -8.41 9.97 -4.94
CA ASN A 105 -8.94 11.17 -5.59
C ASN A 105 -8.78 12.45 -4.76
N ARG A 106 -8.52 12.33 -3.47
CA ARG A 106 -8.20 13.48 -2.61
C ARG A 106 -6.83 14.08 -2.90
N PHE A 107 -5.88 13.26 -3.33
CA PHE A 107 -4.48 13.64 -3.57
C PHE A 107 -4.13 13.69 -5.06
N CYS A 108 -4.72 12.81 -5.85
CA CYS A 108 -4.52 12.69 -7.29
C CYS A 108 -5.87 12.45 -7.98
N PRO A 109 -6.65 13.50 -8.26
CA PRO A 109 -7.98 13.40 -8.88
C PRO A 109 -7.91 12.67 -10.22
N ASN A 110 -8.82 11.71 -10.41
CA ASN A 110 -8.93 10.92 -11.63
C ASN A 110 -10.41 10.72 -11.99
N ASP A 111 -10.81 11.25 -13.16
CA ASP A 111 -12.21 11.24 -13.60
C ASP A 111 -12.76 9.84 -13.87
N GLU A 112 -11.92 8.91 -14.31
CA GLU A 112 -12.32 7.53 -14.54
C GLU A 112 -12.59 6.80 -13.22
N ARG A 113 -11.73 6.97 -12.22
CA ARG A 113 -11.97 6.48 -10.86
C ARG A 113 -13.22 7.08 -10.25
N GLU A 114 -13.46 8.38 -10.45
CA GLU A 114 -14.67 9.04 -9.98
C GLU A 114 -15.94 8.47 -10.63
N LYS A 115 -15.89 8.14 -11.92
CA LYS A 115 -17.00 7.43 -12.61
C LYS A 115 -17.23 6.05 -12.00
N ASN A 116 -16.15 5.29 -11.78
CA ASN A 116 -16.23 3.96 -11.15
C ASN A 116 -16.80 4.04 -9.74
N TYR A 117 -16.36 5.01 -8.93
CA TYR A 117 -16.93 5.25 -7.60
C TYR A 117 -18.46 5.41 -7.68
N LYS A 118 -18.94 6.28 -8.57
CA LYS A 118 -20.37 6.51 -8.76
C LYS A 118 -21.11 5.27 -9.24
N LEU A 119 -20.54 4.50 -10.16
CA LEU A 119 -21.12 3.24 -10.64
C LEU A 119 -21.29 2.25 -9.50
N ILE A 120 -20.25 2.05 -8.67
CA ILE A 120 -20.29 1.11 -7.56
C ILE A 120 -21.30 1.57 -6.50
N ILE A 121 -21.21 2.82 -6.04
CA ILE A 121 -22.11 3.33 -4.99
C ILE A 121 -23.58 3.30 -5.44
N ASN A 122 -23.86 3.47 -6.71
CA ASN A 122 -25.23 3.45 -7.24
C ASN A 122 -25.85 2.02 -7.31
N LYS A 123 -25.05 0.96 -7.12
CA LYS A 123 -25.61 -0.41 -6.95
C LYS A 123 -26.40 -0.54 -5.63
N TYR A 124 -26.15 0.34 -4.66
CA TYR A 124 -26.64 0.21 -3.28
C TYR A 124 -27.77 1.22 -2.98
N ASP A 125 -28.73 0.79 -2.19
CA ASP A 125 -29.77 1.67 -1.65
C ASP A 125 -29.19 2.66 -0.62
N LYS A 126 -30.00 3.64 -0.21
CA LYS A 126 -29.57 4.71 0.70
C LYS A 126 -29.05 4.18 2.04
N ASP A 127 -29.71 3.17 2.61
CA ASP A 127 -29.36 2.63 3.92
C ASP A 127 -28.05 1.85 3.85
N THR A 128 -27.85 1.05 2.80
CA THR A 128 -26.61 0.34 2.56
C THR A 128 -25.44 1.32 2.31
N ARG A 129 -25.67 2.44 1.60
CA ARG A 129 -24.63 3.47 1.43
C ARG A 129 -24.19 4.09 2.75
N LEU A 130 -25.10 4.32 3.70
CA LEU A 130 -24.74 4.80 5.03
C LEU A 130 -23.88 3.79 5.79
N ILE A 131 -24.20 2.50 5.68
CA ILE A 131 -23.40 1.43 6.28
C ILE A 131 -22.00 1.37 5.62
N ILE A 132 -21.90 1.48 4.29
CA ILE A 132 -20.61 1.54 3.58
C ILE A 132 -19.76 2.72 4.08
N THR A 133 -20.38 3.89 4.29
CA THR A 133 -19.69 5.07 4.84
C THR A 133 -19.20 4.81 6.27
N GLU A 134 -19.99 4.15 7.11
CA GLU A 134 -19.59 3.78 8.48
C GLU A 134 -18.44 2.76 8.45
N ILE A 135 -18.51 1.75 7.58
CA ILE A 135 -17.41 0.78 7.38
C ILE A 135 -16.13 1.50 6.97
N PHE A 136 -16.20 2.42 5.99
CA PHE A 136 -15.04 3.21 5.57
C PHE A 136 -14.45 4.03 6.70
N ALA A 137 -15.29 4.72 7.49
CA ALA A 137 -14.83 5.50 8.64
C ALA A 137 -14.11 4.63 9.69
N LYS A 138 -14.62 3.42 9.95
CA LYS A 138 -13.98 2.46 10.87
C LYS A 138 -12.67 1.91 10.31
N ILE A 139 -12.60 1.56 9.01
CA ILE A 139 -11.36 1.16 8.34
C ILE A 139 -10.34 2.29 8.42
N TYR A 140 -10.74 3.51 8.11
CA TYR A 140 -9.87 4.68 8.19
C TYR A 140 -9.29 4.86 9.59
N ALA A 141 -10.14 4.85 10.62
CA ALA A 141 -9.72 5.00 12.02
C ALA A 141 -8.74 3.88 12.44
N LEU A 142 -9.04 2.62 12.08
CA LEU A 142 -8.21 1.47 12.41
C LEU A 142 -6.82 1.55 11.75
N LEU A 143 -6.77 1.82 10.45
CA LEU A 143 -5.52 1.83 9.69
C LEU A 143 -4.65 3.06 9.98
N SER A 144 -5.25 4.24 10.19
CA SER A 144 -4.47 5.47 10.47
C SER A 144 -3.87 5.51 11.88
N THR A 145 -4.33 4.66 12.79
CA THR A 145 -3.84 4.61 14.18
C THR A 145 -2.82 3.51 14.44
N GLN A 146 -2.51 2.68 13.46
CA GLN A 146 -1.62 1.51 13.66
C GLN A 146 -0.20 1.88 14.08
N ILE A 147 0.32 3.04 13.69
CA ILE A 147 1.63 3.53 14.15
C ILE A 147 1.69 3.73 15.68
N TYR A 148 0.55 4.04 16.31
CA TYR A 148 0.46 4.29 17.75
C TYR A 148 0.11 3.03 18.55
N TYR A 149 -0.68 2.12 17.98
CA TYR A 149 -1.28 1.01 18.72
C TYR A 149 -0.86 -0.37 18.24
N GLY A 150 -0.07 -0.43 17.17
CA GLY A 150 0.53 -1.64 16.64
C GLY A 150 0.14 -1.90 15.18
N PHE A 151 1.14 -2.25 14.41
CA PHE A 151 0.97 -2.66 13.02
C PHE A 151 0.34 -4.05 12.93
N ASN A 152 -0.54 -4.24 11.95
CA ASN A 152 -1.12 -5.54 11.61
C ASN A 152 -1.64 -5.52 10.16
N ASP A 153 -1.81 -6.70 9.57
CA ASP A 153 -2.53 -6.86 8.30
C ASP A 153 -4.04 -6.86 8.54
N TYR A 154 -4.58 -5.67 8.90
CA TYR A 154 -5.98 -5.53 9.28
C TYR A 154 -6.96 -5.86 8.16
N LEU A 155 -6.67 -5.48 6.89
CA LEU A 155 -7.58 -5.78 5.79
C LEU A 155 -7.46 -7.22 5.32
N GLY A 156 -6.27 -7.82 5.36
CA GLY A 156 -6.12 -9.25 5.12
C GLY A 156 -6.86 -10.08 6.16
N GLU A 157 -6.75 -9.72 7.46
CA GLU A 157 -7.52 -10.36 8.53
C GLU A 157 -9.03 -10.16 8.34
N LEU A 158 -9.49 -8.96 8.02
CA LEU A 158 -10.89 -8.65 7.76
C LEU A 158 -11.42 -9.51 6.61
N TYR A 159 -10.69 -9.57 5.49
CA TYR A 159 -11.06 -10.36 4.31
C TYR A 159 -11.15 -11.86 4.64
N MET A 160 -10.12 -12.41 5.27
CA MET A 160 -10.06 -13.84 5.64
C MET A 160 -11.21 -14.24 6.56
N ARG A 161 -11.47 -13.44 7.60
CA ARG A 161 -12.52 -13.72 8.59
C ARG A 161 -13.92 -13.55 8.03
N SER A 162 -14.13 -12.59 7.15
CA SER A 162 -15.43 -12.39 6.47
C SER A 162 -15.69 -13.47 5.43
N SER A 163 -14.65 -14.02 4.80
CA SER A 163 -14.76 -14.98 3.70
C SER A 163 -14.84 -16.44 4.15
N THR A 164 -14.54 -16.76 5.41
CA THR A 164 -14.54 -18.15 5.93
C THR A 164 -15.90 -18.82 5.87
N SER A 165 -16.99 -18.09 5.74
CA SER A 165 -18.34 -18.63 5.55
C SER A 165 -18.63 -19.11 4.12
N SER A 166 -17.75 -18.82 3.15
CA SER A 166 -17.92 -19.23 1.75
C SER A 166 -16.81 -20.21 1.32
N SER A 167 -17.21 -21.40 0.89
CA SER A 167 -16.31 -22.48 0.41
C SER A 167 -15.50 -22.15 -0.86
N LYS A 168 -15.55 -20.93 -1.35
CA LYS A 168 -14.90 -20.44 -2.59
C LYS A 168 -13.70 -19.51 -2.35
N ALA A 169 -13.27 -19.28 -1.11
CA ALA A 169 -12.10 -18.45 -0.83
C ALA A 169 -10.83 -19.25 -1.17
N GLY A 170 -10.36 -19.13 -2.41
CA GLY A 170 -9.12 -19.75 -2.88
C GLY A 170 -7.84 -18.95 -2.54
N GLN A 171 -7.97 -17.78 -1.94
CA GLN A 171 -6.85 -16.91 -1.54
C GLN A 171 -6.63 -16.96 -0.03
N PHE A 172 -5.39 -17.27 0.38
CA PHE A 172 -4.97 -17.26 1.78
C PHE A 172 -3.82 -16.27 1.94
N PHE A 173 -4.00 -15.26 2.80
CA PHE A 173 -2.93 -14.34 3.13
C PHE A 173 -2.02 -14.92 4.21
N THR A 174 -0.74 -14.58 4.14
CA THR A 174 0.25 -15.00 5.13
C THR A 174 -0.11 -14.39 6.50
N PRO A 175 -0.19 -15.19 7.58
CA PRO A 175 -0.45 -14.65 8.92
C PRO A 175 0.57 -13.58 9.29
N TYR A 176 0.12 -12.48 9.89
CA TYR A 176 0.96 -11.32 10.18
C TYR A 176 2.22 -11.65 11.00
N ASN A 177 2.12 -12.55 11.98
CA ASN A 177 3.28 -12.96 12.77
C ASN A 177 4.35 -13.65 11.91
N LEU A 178 3.97 -14.39 10.89
CA LEU A 178 4.90 -15.01 9.94
C LEU A 178 5.52 -13.94 9.03
N SER A 179 4.71 -13.00 8.55
CA SER A 179 5.22 -11.84 7.78
C SER A 179 6.25 -11.05 8.58
N LYS A 180 5.98 -10.81 9.86
CA LYS A 180 6.92 -10.11 10.76
C LYS A 180 8.21 -10.90 11.00
N MET A 181 8.12 -12.21 11.12
CA MET A 181 9.29 -13.08 11.22
C MET A 181 10.14 -13.01 9.94
N CYS A 182 9.51 -13.11 8.77
CA CYS A 182 10.20 -12.97 7.48
C CYS A 182 10.89 -11.61 7.36
N ALA A 183 10.20 -10.52 7.73
CA ALA A 183 10.78 -9.19 7.71
C ALA A 183 12.04 -9.10 8.62
N LYS A 184 11.96 -9.63 9.86
CA LYS A 184 13.12 -9.65 10.78
C LYS A 184 14.31 -10.44 10.25
N LEU A 185 14.07 -11.51 9.49
CA LEU A 185 15.13 -12.31 8.89
C LEU A 185 15.74 -11.67 7.64
N SER A 186 14.94 -10.91 6.89
CA SER A 186 15.34 -10.32 5.61
C SER A 186 15.99 -8.94 5.75
N ILE A 187 15.60 -8.16 6.77
CA ILE A 187 16.12 -6.81 6.97
C ILE A 187 17.46 -6.88 7.71
N SER A 188 18.52 -6.46 7.03
CA SER A 188 19.85 -6.40 7.59
C SER A 188 20.05 -5.13 8.42
N GLU A 189 20.43 -5.29 9.70
CA GLU A 189 20.72 -4.16 10.60
C GLU A 189 21.82 -3.23 10.05
N GLY A 190 22.89 -3.80 9.49
CA GLY A 190 24.00 -3.02 8.93
C GLY A 190 23.55 -2.13 7.77
N ARG A 191 22.72 -2.67 6.87
CA ARG A 191 22.16 -1.92 5.74
C ARG A 191 21.23 -0.80 6.20
N VAL A 192 20.35 -1.08 7.17
CA VAL A 192 19.44 -0.05 7.71
C VAL A 192 20.24 1.07 8.37
N LYS A 193 21.27 0.76 9.16
CA LYS A 193 22.14 1.77 9.78
C LYS A 193 22.86 2.63 8.74
N GLU A 194 23.38 2.03 7.69
CA GLU A 194 24.03 2.75 6.60
C GLU A 194 23.07 3.76 5.92
N HIS A 195 21.82 3.35 5.63
CA HIS A 195 20.80 4.25 5.06
C HIS A 195 20.40 5.39 6.02
N ILE A 196 20.34 5.10 7.33
CA ILE A 196 20.10 6.13 8.35
C ILE A 196 21.23 7.15 8.37
N GLU A 197 22.48 6.70 8.41
CA GLU A 197 23.67 7.56 8.49
C GLU A 197 23.82 8.46 7.25
N LYS A 198 23.49 7.93 6.07
CA LYS A 198 23.56 8.66 4.80
C LYS A 198 22.29 9.47 4.47
N ASP A 199 21.23 9.37 5.24
CA ASP A 199 19.87 9.92 4.95
C ASP A 199 19.37 9.50 3.55
N GLU A 200 19.64 8.23 3.17
CA GLU A 200 19.28 7.64 1.88
C GLU A 200 17.92 6.94 1.93
N ILE A 201 17.31 6.79 0.75
CA ILE A 201 16.07 6.03 0.61
C ILE A 201 16.39 4.55 0.57
N LEU A 202 15.73 3.78 1.42
CA LEU A 202 15.66 2.33 1.34
C LEU A 202 14.55 1.94 0.38
N THR A 203 14.84 1.11 -0.62
CA THR A 203 13.85 0.61 -1.57
C THR A 203 13.41 -0.80 -1.23
N MET A 204 12.12 -1.09 -1.43
CA MET A 204 11.53 -2.42 -1.23
C MET A 204 10.65 -2.78 -2.44
N HIS A 205 10.78 -4.02 -2.90
CA HIS A 205 9.95 -4.55 -3.98
C HIS A 205 9.19 -5.81 -3.52
N GLU A 206 7.86 -5.84 -3.76
CA GLU A 206 6.98 -6.98 -3.46
C GLU A 206 6.08 -7.27 -4.66
N PRO A 207 6.38 -8.28 -5.50
CA PRO A 207 5.69 -8.51 -6.75
C PRO A 207 4.29 -9.13 -6.62
N THR A 208 3.96 -9.73 -5.46
CA THR A 208 2.69 -10.42 -5.18
C THR A 208 2.18 -10.04 -3.80
N CYS A 209 1.83 -8.76 -3.65
CA CYS A 209 1.67 -8.12 -2.36
C CYS A 209 0.45 -8.60 -1.54
N GLY A 210 -0.53 -9.28 -2.15
CA GLY A 210 -1.74 -9.68 -1.47
C GLY A 210 -2.47 -8.49 -0.83
N ALA A 211 -2.74 -8.57 0.46
CA ALA A 211 -3.30 -7.44 1.21
C ALA A 211 -2.22 -6.42 1.68
N GLY A 212 -0.94 -6.67 1.44
CA GLY A 212 0.17 -5.80 1.87
C GLY A 212 0.81 -6.19 3.20
N GLY A 213 0.44 -7.33 3.77
CA GLY A 213 0.88 -7.76 5.10
C GLY A 213 2.41 -7.85 5.27
N MET A 214 3.14 -8.30 4.22
CA MET A 214 4.60 -8.35 4.24
C MET A 214 5.23 -6.96 4.30
N ILE A 215 4.68 -6.01 3.56
CA ILE A 215 5.17 -4.63 3.50
C ILE A 215 4.91 -3.93 4.85
N ILE A 216 3.72 -4.11 5.42
CA ILE A 216 3.37 -3.57 6.74
C ILE A 216 4.29 -4.15 7.81
N ALA A 217 4.57 -5.45 7.76
CA ALA A 217 5.51 -6.10 8.69
C ALA A 217 6.93 -5.57 8.55
N ALA A 218 7.39 -5.27 7.33
CA ALA A 218 8.68 -4.64 7.11
C ALA A 218 8.73 -3.22 7.68
N ALA A 219 7.67 -2.41 7.46
CA ALA A 219 7.58 -1.07 8.05
C ALA A 219 7.54 -1.10 9.59
N ASP A 220 6.82 -2.09 10.17
CA ASP A 220 6.78 -2.34 11.63
C ASP A 220 8.19 -2.60 12.18
N VAL A 221 8.95 -3.53 11.56
CA VAL A 221 10.31 -3.87 11.97
C VAL A 221 11.25 -2.67 11.80
N LEU A 222 11.19 -1.97 10.67
CA LEU A 222 11.98 -0.77 10.43
C LEU A 222 11.73 0.30 11.49
N TYR A 223 10.47 0.54 11.83
CA TYR A 223 10.09 1.56 12.79
C TYR A 223 10.43 1.19 14.23
N ASN A 224 9.98 -0.01 14.67
CA ASN A 224 10.07 -0.41 16.07
C ASN A 224 11.43 -0.98 16.47
N ASP A 225 12.09 -1.76 15.60
CA ASP A 225 13.35 -2.41 15.92
C ASP A 225 14.57 -1.54 15.56
N PHE A 226 14.48 -0.72 14.50
CA PHE A 226 15.59 0.09 13.99
C PHE A 226 15.40 1.60 14.12
N HIS A 227 14.24 2.07 14.60
CA HIS A 227 13.88 3.50 14.67
C HIS A 227 14.00 4.23 13.32
N PHE A 228 13.79 3.51 12.22
CA PHE A 228 13.87 4.02 10.87
C PHE A 228 12.59 4.77 10.51
N ASN A 229 12.73 5.99 9.98
CA ASN A 229 11.58 6.77 9.53
C ASN A 229 11.11 6.30 8.15
N TYR A 230 10.32 5.23 8.11
CA TYR A 230 9.81 4.66 6.87
C TYR A 230 8.98 5.66 6.05
N SER A 231 8.21 6.55 6.68
CA SER A 231 7.40 7.53 5.95
C SER A 231 8.24 8.52 5.13
N ARG A 232 9.50 8.71 5.54
CA ARG A 232 10.43 9.60 4.87
C ARG A 232 11.41 8.88 3.96
N ASN A 233 11.94 7.75 4.43
CA ASN A 233 13.14 7.15 3.87
C ASN A 233 12.91 5.73 3.32
N LEU A 234 11.66 5.22 3.28
CA LEU A 234 11.30 4.00 2.58
C LEU A 234 10.58 4.36 1.26
N LEU A 235 10.85 3.60 0.21
CA LEU A 235 10.10 3.61 -1.03
C LEU A 235 9.73 2.20 -1.41
N VAL A 236 8.43 1.94 -1.54
CA VAL A 236 7.91 0.62 -1.89
C VAL A 236 7.37 0.61 -3.31
N GLU A 237 7.78 -0.39 -4.09
CA GLU A 237 7.11 -0.80 -5.31
C GLU A 237 6.51 -2.17 -5.10
N CYS A 238 5.20 -2.30 -5.30
CA CYS A 238 4.54 -3.59 -5.14
C CYS A 238 3.41 -3.77 -6.15
N GLY A 239 2.92 -4.99 -6.28
CA GLY A 239 1.84 -5.27 -7.22
C GLY A 239 1.13 -6.58 -6.93
N ASP A 240 -0.04 -6.75 -7.54
CA ASP A 240 -0.80 -8.00 -7.52
C ASP A 240 -1.63 -8.13 -8.80
N ILE A 241 -1.94 -9.36 -9.18
CA ILE A 241 -2.82 -9.67 -10.30
C ILE A 241 -4.30 -9.49 -9.93
N ASP A 242 -4.62 -9.60 -8.64
CA ASP A 242 -5.98 -9.43 -8.14
C ASP A 242 -6.21 -7.96 -7.74
N LYS A 243 -7.13 -7.31 -8.45
CA LYS A 243 -7.51 -5.92 -8.20
C LYS A 243 -7.95 -5.65 -6.76
N ARG A 244 -8.57 -6.64 -6.08
CA ARG A 244 -8.97 -6.52 -4.66
C ARG A 244 -7.74 -6.42 -3.75
N CYS A 245 -6.71 -7.22 -4.03
CA CYS A 245 -5.43 -7.17 -3.33
C CYS A 245 -4.78 -5.81 -3.50
N VAL A 246 -4.75 -5.28 -4.73
CA VAL A 246 -4.25 -3.94 -5.03
C VAL A 246 -4.94 -2.87 -4.19
N HIS A 247 -6.28 -2.90 -4.10
CA HIS A 247 -7.04 -1.92 -3.32
C HIS A 247 -6.82 -2.07 -1.81
N MET A 248 -6.76 -3.29 -1.28
CA MET A 248 -6.43 -3.54 0.13
C MET A 248 -5.03 -3.04 0.47
N THR A 249 -4.03 -3.41 -0.34
CA THR A 249 -2.65 -2.95 -0.16
C THR A 249 -2.57 -1.45 -0.23
N TYR A 250 -3.15 -0.82 -1.26
CA TYR A 250 -3.15 0.64 -1.38
C TYR A 250 -3.74 1.31 -0.13
N LEU A 251 -4.91 0.86 0.35
CA LEU A 251 -5.56 1.41 1.54
C LEU A 251 -4.68 1.30 2.79
N GLN A 252 -4.11 0.13 3.02
CA GLN A 252 -3.26 -0.12 4.19
C GLN A 252 -2.01 0.76 4.15
N LEU A 253 -1.31 0.80 3.02
CA LEU A 253 -0.07 1.58 2.89
C LEU A 253 -0.35 3.09 2.90
N ALA A 254 -1.42 3.55 2.25
CA ALA A 254 -1.79 4.97 2.22
C ALA A 254 -2.08 5.50 3.63
N LEU A 255 -2.86 4.74 4.43
CA LEU A 255 -3.27 5.15 5.77
C LEU A 255 -2.19 4.89 6.84
N ALA A 256 -1.27 3.96 6.60
CA ALA A 256 -0.07 3.79 7.42
C ALA A 256 1.03 4.85 7.13
N GLY A 257 0.84 5.69 6.11
CA GLY A 257 1.85 6.68 5.72
C GLY A 257 3.10 6.07 5.09
N ILE A 258 2.97 4.91 4.42
CA ILE A 258 4.07 4.23 3.72
C ILE A 258 4.15 4.76 2.29
N PRO A 259 5.30 5.33 1.87
CA PRO A 259 5.50 5.75 0.48
C PRO A 259 5.54 4.54 -0.45
N ALA A 260 4.54 4.41 -1.33
CA ALA A 260 4.41 3.24 -2.20
C ALA A 260 3.76 3.56 -3.54
N VAL A 261 4.16 2.79 -4.55
CA VAL A 261 3.42 2.62 -5.81
C VAL A 261 2.92 1.19 -5.86
N VAL A 262 1.59 1.03 -5.92
CA VAL A 262 0.91 -0.26 -5.96
C VAL A 262 0.38 -0.49 -7.36
N TYR A 263 0.83 -1.54 -8.02
CA TYR A 263 0.45 -1.86 -9.39
C TYR A 263 -0.60 -2.96 -9.45
N HIS A 264 -1.61 -2.77 -10.27
CA HIS A 264 -2.43 -3.87 -10.78
C HIS A 264 -1.70 -4.45 -11.98
N ARG A 265 -0.98 -5.56 -11.77
CA ARG A 265 -0.12 -6.16 -12.80
C ARG A 265 0.01 -7.67 -12.64
N ASP A 266 0.35 -8.33 -13.73
CA ASP A 266 0.85 -9.69 -13.67
C ASP A 266 2.34 -9.67 -13.29
N GLY A 267 2.69 -10.27 -12.15
CA GLY A 267 4.07 -10.30 -11.63
C GLY A 267 5.04 -11.12 -12.48
N LEU A 268 4.56 -11.99 -13.37
CA LEU A 268 5.39 -12.81 -14.26
C LEU A 268 5.63 -12.14 -15.61
N SER A 269 4.58 -11.67 -16.28
CA SER A 269 4.67 -11.02 -17.58
C SER A 269 5.03 -9.54 -17.47
N LEU A 270 4.89 -8.93 -16.29
CA LEU A 270 5.05 -7.50 -16.01
C LEU A 270 4.05 -6.62 -16.77
N GLU A 271 2.99 -7.22 -17.35
CA GLU A 271 1.88 -6.46 -17.91
C GLU A 271 1.18 -5.68 -16.83
N THR A 272 1.09 -4.36 -17.00
CA THR A 272 0.51 -3.44 -16.01
C THR A 272 -0.77 -2.82 -16.55
N TRP A 273 -1.86 -2.91 -15.76
CA TRP A 273 -3.19 -2.38 -16.13
C TRP A 273 -3.55 -1.10 -15.40
N ASP A 274 -3.08 -0.92 -14.14
CA ASP A 274 -3.33 0.29 -13.34
C ASP A 274 -2.23 0.49 -12.30
N LYS A 275 -2.08 1.71 -11.79
CA LYS A 275 -1.17 2.04 -10.70
C LYS A 275 -1.82 2.97 -9.69
N TRP A 276 -1.47 2.79 -8.42
CA TRP A 276 -1.98 3.55 -7.30
C TRP A 276 -0.81 4.10 -6.49
N GLU A 277 -0.71 5.42 -6.42
CA GLU A 277 0.35 6.12 -5.70
C GLU A 277 -0.18 6.57 -4.33
N THR A 278 0.51 6.16 -3.24
CA THR A 278 0.09 6.56 -1.90
C THR A 278 0.33 8.06 -1.66
N PRO A 279 -0.43 8.71 -0.77
CA PRO A 279 -0.20 10.12 -0.41
C PRO A 279 1.23 10.39 0.04
N ALA A 280 1.82 9.48 0.82
CA ALA A 280 3.20 9.59 1.29
C ALA A 280 4.22 9.55 0.13
N TYR A 281 3.98 8.71 -0.89
CA TYR A 281 4.80 8.68 -2.10
C TYR A 281 4.75 10.01 -2.86
N ILE A 282 3.54 10.55 -3.08
CA ILE A 282 3.34 11.83 -3.78
C ILE A 282 4.06 12.96 -3.03
N MET A 283 3.94 13.01 -1.71
CA MET A 283 4.62 14.03 -0.88
C MET A 283 6.14 13.87 -0.91
N GLN A 284 6.64 12.63 -0.85
CA GLN A 284 8.07 12.33 -0.94
C GLN A 284 8.63 12.79 -2.30
N TRP A 285 7.94 12.48 -3.40
CA TRP A 285 8.33 12.91 -4.75
C TRP A 285 8.37 14.44 -4.90
N LEU A 286 7.36 15.15 -4.40
CA LEU A 286 7.33 16.61 -4.40
C LEU A 286 8.52 17.22 -3.64
N ARG A 287 8.90 16.62 -2.51
CA ARG A 287 10.05 17.03 -1.72
C ARG A 287 11.36 16.89 -2.50
N PHE A 288 11.60 15.77 -3.17
CA PHE A 288 12.81 15.57 -3.97
C PHE A 288 12.87 16.53 -5.16
N ARG A 289 11.76 16.76 -5.83
CA ARG A 289 11.69 17.72 -6.94
C ARG A 289 12.11 19.13 -6.49
N ASN A 290 11.60 19.61 -5.37
CA ASN A 290 11.95 20.93 -4.84
C ASN A 290 13.44 21.05 -4.49
N VAL A 291 14.05 20.00 -3.96
CA VAL A 291 15.49 19.98 -3.66
C VAL A 291 16.33 20.06 -4.95
N LEU A 292 15.89 19.45 -6.04
CA LEU A 292 16.58 19.52 -7.34
C LEU A 292 16.42 20.88 -8.01
N GLU A 293 15.30 21.58 -7.84
CA GLU A 293 15.07 22.92 -8.39
C GLU A 293 15.86 24.00 -7.65
N VAL A 294 16.08 23.85 -6.34
CA VAL A 294 16.89 24.80 -5.52
C VAL A 294 18.39 24.68 -5.79
N LYS A 295 18.87 23.56 -6.31
CA LYS A 295 20.29 23.33 -6.65
C LYS A 295 20.67 23.77 -8.06
N LYS A 296 19.75 24.31 -8.85
CA LYS A 296 20.00 24.96 -10.15
C LYS A 296 20.05 26.46 -9.98
#